data_968c249cdd48744394ccea673ce78521
#
_entry.id   968c249cdd48744394ccea673ce78521
#
_cell.length_a   1.000
_cell.length_b   1.000
_cell.length_c   1.000
_cell.angle_alpha   90.00
_cell.angle_beta   90.00
_cell.angle_gamma   90.00
#
_symmetry.space_group_name_H-M   'P 1'
#
loop_
_entity.id
_entity.type
_entity.pdbx_description
1 polymer ?
#
loop_
_entity_poly.entity_id
_entity_poly.type
_entity_poly.pdbx_seq_one_letter_code
_entity_poly.pdbx_strand_id
1 'polypeptide(L)'
;MLQYTQLPLDRHSSDRKDPNWLINKRPAGHFVLVNNDKNLFKADSHQAAYVGYESVRSYDVDNAIYLGEHQGHHYFALDVSVELADQSEFEHHQFVDIRAYGPVVDAHDAAILVLARGLCHWHKTHKFCGRCGSENVPAEAGHARKCSNQQCRHLTFPRTDPAVIMLVHYPFADGTERCLLGRQASWPQGVYSTLAGFVDPGETLEAAVAREVMEEAGVAVEHPQYIASQPWPFPSSLMLGYMARAKSTEIFIDQDEISEARWFSREELRQFGNWGDEGEHLKLPRKDSISRYLIDTWIAKNEDQV
;
A
#
# COMPACT_ATOMS: atom_id res chain seq x y z
N MET A 1 -9.85 -1.39 12.16
CA MET A 1 -10.22 -1.28 10.71
C MET A 1 -8.92 -1.19 9.92
N LEU A 2 -8.82 -1.87 8.75
CA LEU A 2 -7.61 -1.88 7.93
C LEU A 2 -7.46 -0.54 7.20
N GLN A 3 -6.29 0.10 7.34
CA GLN A 3 -6.01 1.42 6.77
C GLN A 3 -5.87 1.36 5.24
N TYR A 4 -6.10 2.48 4.54
CA TYR A 4 -6.03 2.64 3.08
C TYR A 4 -7.13 1.92 2.26
N THR A 5 -8.11 1.27 2.90
CA THR A 5 -9.12 0.46 2.21
C THR A 5 -10.45 1.17 1.99
N GLN A 6 -10.64 2.36 2.55
CA GLN A 6 -11.91 3.09 2.50
C GLN A 6 -11.89 4.23 1.49
N LEU A 7 -11.64 3.91 0.22
CA LEU A 7 -11.68 4.92 -0.84
C LEU A 7 -13.14 5.32 -1.14
N PRO A 8 -13.55 6.57 -0.83
CA PRO A 8 -14.94 7.00 -0.97
C PRO A 8 -15.27 7.50 -2.38
N LEU A 9 -14.30 7.56 -3.31
CA LEU A 9 -14.42 8.28 -4.58
C LEU A 9 -15.19 7.51 -5.65
N ASP A 10 -16.22 8.12 -6.24
CA ASP A 10 -16.70 7.73 -7.56
C ASP A 10 -15.66 8.11 -8.62
N ARG A 11 -15.24 7.14 -9.40
CA ARG A 11 -14.15 7.29 -10.37
C ARG A 11 -14.59 7.89 -11.70
N HIS A 12 -15.87 8.05 -11.95
CA HIS A 12 -16.45 8.55 -13.19
C HIS A 12 -15.78 7.98 -14.45
N SER A 13 -15.68 6.65 -14.52
CA SER A 13 -14.83 5.95 -15.50
C SER A 13 -15.19 6.22 -16.96
N SER A 14 -16.43 6.58 -17.23
CA SER A 14 -16.89 7.00 -18.57
C SER A 14 -16.63 8.48 -18.82
N ASP A 15 -17.05 9.35 -17.90
CA ASP A 15 -17.05 10.80 -18.08
C ASP A 15 -15.61 11.37 -18.11
N ARG A 16 -14.70 10.84 -17.29
CA ARG A 16 -13.29 11.28 -17.24
C ARG A 16 -12.52 11.08 -18.56
N LYS A 17 -13.09 10.37 -19.53
CA LYS A 17 -12.50 10.20 -20.87
C LYS A 17 -12.78 11.40 -21.77
N ASP A 18 -13.75 12.25 -21.42
CA ASP A 18 -14.04 13.50 -22.10
C ASP A 18 -13.18 14.64 -21.52
N PRO A 19 -12.23 15.20 -22.29
CA PRO A 19 -11.40 16.32 -21.84
C PRO A 19 -12.23 17.57 -21.46
N ASN A 20 -13.34 17.84 -22.14
CA ASN A 20 -14.20 19.00 -21.85
C ASN A 20 -14.89 18.84 -20.51
N TRP A 21 -15.31 17.62 -20.17
CA TRP A 21 -15.89 17.34 -18.86
C TRP A 21 -14.88 17.64 -17.74
N LEU A 22 -13.62 17.19 -17.87
CA LEU A 22 -12.55 17.43 -16.91
C LEU A 22 -12.20 18.91 -16.74
N ILE A 23 -12.06 19.66 -17.84
CA ILE A 23 -11.74 21.09 -17.82
C ILE A 23 -12.77 21.85 -16.97
N ASN A 24 -14.04 21.51 -17.08
CA ASN A 24 -15.10 22.15 -16.31
C ASN A 24 -15.10 21.79 -14.81
N LYS A 25 -14.42 20.73 -14.40
CA LYS A 25 -14.34 20.29 -12.99
C LYS A 25 -13.14 20.85 -12.23
N ARG A 26 -12.05 21.15 -12.93
CA ARG A 26 -10.78 21.63 -12.34
C ARG A 26 -10.92 22.92 -11.52
N PRO A 27 -11.64 23.99 -11.97
CA PRO A 27 -11.71 25.24 -11.22
C PRO A 27 -12.30 25.11 -9.82
N ALA A 28 -13.19 24.14 -9.59
CA ALA A 28 -13.76 23.80 -8.28
C ALA A 28 -13.14 22.56 -7.66
N GLY A 29 -12.02 22.08 -8.21
CA GLY A 29 -11.36 20.85 -7.78
C GLY A 29 -10.55 21.01 -6.50
N HIS A 30 -10.43 19.91 -5.75
CA HIS A 30 -9.52 19.72 -4.64
C HIS A 30 -8.27 19.00 -5.15
N PHE A 31 -7.09 19.64 -4.98
CA PHE A 31 -5.84 19.09 -5.45
C PHE A 31 -5.06 18.44 -4.31
N VAL A 32 -4.72 17.17 -4.51
CA VAL A 32 -3.86 16.36 -3.65
C VAL A 32 -2.43 16.48 -4.18
N LEU A 33 -1.59 17.22 -3.48
CA LEU A 33 -0.21 17.42 -3.93
C LEU A 33 0.69 16.27 -3.48
N VAL A 34 1.54 15.86 -4.41
CA VAL A 34 2.58 14.86 -4.18
C VAL A 34 3.95 15.48 -4.51
N ASN A 35 4.90 15.41 -3.58
CA ASN A 35 6.27 15.86 -3.77
C ASN A 35 7.24 14.75 -3.36
N ASN A 36 7.97 14.17 -4.30
CA ASN A 36 8.91 13.08 -4.07
C ASN A 36 8.29 11.95 -3.22
N ASP A 37 7.13 11.45 -3.67
CA ASP A 37 6.35 10.40 -3.02
C ASP A 37 5.81 10.75 -1.61
N LYS A 38 5.83 12.03 -1.21
CA LYS A 38 5.22 12.54 0.03
C LYS A 38 3.95 13.30 -0.29
N ASN A 39 2.97 13.20 0.59
CA ASN A 39 1.70 13.92 0.49
C ASN A 39 1.71 15.19 1.35
N LEU A 40 0.90 16.17 0.98
CA LEU A 40 0.75 17.42 1.71
C LEU A 40 -0.19 17.23 2.91
N PHE A 41 0.27 17.69 4.07
CA PHE A 41 -0.50 17.75 5.31
C PHE A 41 -0.50 19.17 5.87
N LYS A 42 -1.50 19.51 6.66
CA LYS A 42 -1.47 20.76 7.45
C LYS A 42 -0.31 20.67 8.45
N ALA A 43 0.44 21.76 8.60
CA ALA A 43 1.53 21.82 9.57
C ALA A 43 1.01 21.51 10.98
N ASP A 44 1.86 20.89 11.80
CA ASP A 44 1.60 20.54 13.19
C ASP A 44 0.34 19.69 13.42
N SER A 45 -0.14 18.99 12.38
CA SER A 45 -1.29 18.11 12.46
C SER A 45 -1.13 16.87 11.59
N HIS A 46 -2.01 15.86 11.79
CA HIS A 46 -2.10 14.67 10.95
C HIS A 46 -3.22 14.79 9.89
N GLN A 47 -3.73 16.01 9.66
CA GLN A 47 -4.81 16.23 8.71
C GLN A 47 -4.27 16.36 7.29
N ALA A 48 -4.86 15.63 6.35
CA ALA A 48 -4.60 15.80 4.92
C ALA A 48 -4.88 17.25 4.49
N ALA A 49 -4.05 17.78 3.61
CA ALA A 49 -4.27 19.10 3.03
C ALA A 49 -4.69 18.95 1.55
N TYR A 50 -5.82 19.54 1.23
CA TYR A 50 -6.33 19.69 -0.12
C TYR A 50 -6.27 21.17 -0.48
N VAL A 51 -5.70 21.50 -1.62
CA VAL A 51 -5.59 22.91 -2.08
C VAL A 51 -6.54 23.18 -3.23
N GLY A 52 -7.00 24.41 -3.36
CA GLY A 52 -7.85 24.84 -4.46
C GLY A 52 -7.07 25.13 -5.73
N TYR A 53 -7.79 25.29 -6.86
CA TYR A 53 -7.22 25.56 -8.17
C TYR A 53 -6.29 26.78 -8.20
N GLU A 54 -6.64 27.87 -7.52
CA GLU A 54 -5.84 29.11 -7.49
C GLU A 54 -4.42 28.89 -6.94
N SER A 55 -4.27 27.98 -5.99
CA SER A 55 -2.96 27.66 -5.39
C SER A 55 -2.07 26.82 -6.29
N VAL A 56 -2.63 26.23 -7.34
CA VAL A 56 -1.90 25.30 -8.23
C VAL A 56 -1.90 25.72 -9.70
N ARG A 57 -2.54 26.81 -10.06
CA ARG A 57 -2.70 27.25 -11.46
C ARG A 57 -1.39 27.54 -12.19
N SER A 58 -0.31 27.77 -11.47
CA SER A 58 1.05 27.95 -12.01
C SER A 58 1.76 26.64 -12.35
N TYR A 59 1.23 25.51 -11.86
CA TYR A 59 1.74 24.17 -12.13
C TYR A 59 1.05 23.55 -13.36
N ASP A 60 1.52 22.38 -13.77
CA ASP A 60 0.96 21.63 -14.91
C ASP A 60 -0.40 20.99 -14.56
N VAL A 61 -1.40 21.84 -14.27
CA VAL A 61 -2.76 21.38 -13.91
C VAL A 61 -3.48 20.67 -15.07
N ASP A 62 -3.02 20.85 -16.31
CA ASP A 62 -3.60 20.18 -17.46
C ASP A 62 -3.33 18.67 -17.44
N ASN A 63 -2.22 18.27 -16.87
CA ASN A 63 -1.84 16.87 -16.64
C ASN A 63 -2.18 16.35 -15.24
N ALA A 64 -2.91 17.12 -14.41
CA ALA A 64 -3.40 16.63 -13.13
C ALA A 64 -4.26 15.37 -13.31
N ILE A 65 -4.02 14.37 -12.46
CA ILE A 65 -4.69 13.07 -12.52
C ILE A 65 -6.03 13.17 -11.81
N TYR A 66 -7.13 12.90 -12.49
CA TYR A 66 -8.45 12.86 -11.87
C TYR A 66 -8.59 11.64 -10.96
N LEU A 67 -8.83 11.84 -9.67
CA LEU A 67 -8.96 10.76 -8.70
C LEU A 67 -10.40 10.27 -8.57
N GLY A 68 -11.37 11.16 -8.65
CA GLY A 68 -12.80 10.86 -8.50
C GLY A 68 -13.57 12.00 -7.84
N GLU A 69 -14.82 11.70 -7.48
CA GLU A 69 -15.73 12.63 -6.81
C GLU A 69 -16.24 12.02 -5.50
N HIS A 70 -16.34 12.85 -4.47
CA HIS A 70 -16.99 12.50 -3.21
C HIS A 70 -17.77 13.70 -2.68
N GLN A 71 -19.05 13.52 -2.38
CA GLN A 71 -19.94 14.54 -1.83
C GLN A 71 -19.98 15.85 -2.63
N GLY A 72 -19.93 15.76 -3.97
CA GLY A 72 -19.94 16.91 -4.87
C GLY A 72 -18.58 17.57 -5.09
N HIS A 73 -17.52 17.10 -4.44
CA HIS A 73 -16.16 17.60 -4.60
C HIS A 73 -15.33 16.68 -5.52
N HIS A 74 -14.71 17.25 -6.55
CA HIS A 74 -13.81 16.53 -7.46
C HIS A 74 -12.37 16.61 -6.98
N TYR A 75 -11.70 15.47 -6.95
CA TYR A 75 -10.31 15.35 -6.48
C TYR A 75 -9.36 15.08 -7.62
N PHE A 76 -8.21 15.77 -7.60
CA PHE A 76 -7.14 15.63 -8.59
C PHE A 76 -5.81 15.43 -7.88
N ALA A 77 -4.95 14.54 -8.38
CA ALA A 77 -3.56 14.45 -7.91
C ALA A 77 -2.65 15.29 -8.83
N LEU A 78 -1.68 15.96 -8.22
CA LEU A 78 -0.67 16.74 -8.93
C LEU A 78 0.71 16.45 -8.33
N ASP A 79 1.64 15.95 -9.17
CA ASP A 79 3.05 15.80 -8.78
C ASP A 79 3.77 17.13 -8.98
N VAL A 80 4.17 17.75 -7.89
CA VAL A 80 4.88 19.04 -7.86
C VAL A 80 6.39 18.89 -7.64
N SER A 81 6.93 17.69 -7.76
CA SER A 81 8.35 17.38 -7.43
C SER A 81 9.37 18.13 -8.27
N VAL A 82 9.02 18.53 -9.49
CA VAL A 82 9.90 19.24 -10.44
C VAL A 82 9.73 20.76 -10.34
N GLU A 83 8.51 21.19 -10.07
CA GLU A 83 8.10 22.60 -10.19
C GLU A 83 8.21 23.36 -8.86
N LEU A 84 8.13 22.63 -7.73
CA LEU A 84 8.20 23.20 -6.41
C LEU A 84 9.66 23.59 -6.07
N ALA A 85 10.05 24.81 -6.44
CA ALA A 85 11.38 25.35 -6.18
C ALA A 85 11.59 25.67 -4.69
N ASP A 86 10.54 26.09 -3.98
CA ASP A 86 10.55 26.44 -2.57
C ASP A 86 9.28 25.95 -1.87
N GLN A 87 9.44 25.23 -0.75
CA GLN A 87 8.31 24.75 0.06
C GLN A 87 7.58 25.91 0.81
N SER A 88 8.13 27.12 0.81
CA SER A 88 7.51 28.31 1.42
C SER A 88 6.18 28.70 0.78
N GLU A 89 5.88 28.25 -0.44
CA GLU A 89 4.56 28.44 -1.05
C GLU A 89 3.42 27.82 -0.22
N PHE A 90 3.75 26.88 0.66
CA PHE A 90 2.80 26.20 1.53
C PHE A 90 3.19 26.33 3.01
N GLU A 91 3.45 27.56 3.48
CA GLU A 91 4.00 27.88 4.82
C GLU A 91 3.29 27.18 5.99
N HIS A 92 1.98 26.92 5.87
CA HIS A 92 1.18 26.23 6.90
C HIS A 92 0.98 24.75 6.62
N HIS A 93 1.83 24.15 5.75
CA HIS A 93 1.74 22.78 5.32
C HIS A 93 3.11 22.10 5.32
N GLN A 94 3.10 20.77 5.31
CA GLN A 94 4.33 19.97 5.23
C GLN A 94 4.12 18.75 4.34
N PHE A 95 5.14 18.40 3.55
CA PHE A 95 5.16 17.16 2.80
C PHE A 95 5.70 16.03 3.66
N VAL A 96 4.86 15.02 3.93
CA VAL A 96 5.18 13.90 4.80
C VAL A 96 4.92 12.59 4.09
N ASP A 97 5.79 11.60 4.29
CA ASP A 97 5.49 10.23 3.89
C ASP A 97 4.28 9.76 4.71
N ILE A 98 3.18 9.44 4.01
CA ILE A 98 1.93 9.05 4.68
C ILE A 98 2.11 7.88 5.66
N ARG A 99 3.13 7.04 5.47
CA ARG A 99 3.46 5.98 6.41
C ARG A 99 3.79 6.50 7.82
N ALA A 100 4.28 7.73 7.95
CA ALA A 100 4.53 8.32 9.27
C ALA A 100 3.21 8.60 10.02
N TYR A 101 2.13 8.89 9.30
CA TYR A 101 0.83 9.25 9.86
C TYR A 101 -0.25 8.17 9.65
N GLY A 102 0.08 7.07 8.97
CA GLY A 102 -0.87 6.00 8.62
C GLY A 102 -1.80 5.56 9.75
N PRO A 103 -1.32 5.34 11.00
CA PRO A 103 -2.19 4.90 12.09
C PRO A 103 -3.19 5.94 12.60
N VAL A 104 -3.02 7.23 12.29
CA VAL A 104 -3.77 8.35 12.91
C VAL A 104 -4.50 9.25 11.91
N VAL A 105 -4.18 9.18 10.61
CA VAL A 105 -4.88 9.93 9.57
C VAL A 105 -6.29 9.36 9.36
N ASP A 106 -7.24 10.21 9.00
CA ASP A 106 -8.60 9.77 8.64
C ASP A 106 -8.57 8.69 7.55
N ALA A 107 -9.45 7.70 7.66
CA ALA A 107 -9.42 6.52 6.78
C ALA A 107 -9.74 6.83 5.31
N HIS A 108 -10.65 7.79 5.06
CA HIS A 108 -10.98 8.24 3.70
C HIS A 108 -9.82 9.06 3.12
N ASP A 109 -9.30 10.01 3.90
CA ASP A 109 -8.13 10.80 3.50
C ASP A 109 -6.94 9.89 3.19
N ALA A 110 -6.66 8.92 4.06
CA ALA A 110 -5.58 7.96 3.85
C ALA A 110 -5.71 7.21 2.52
N ALA A 111 -6.91 6.77 2.16
CA ALA A 111 -7.18 6.07 0.91
C ALA A 111 -7.02 6.99 -0.32
N ILE A 112 -7.44 8.26 -0.22
CA ILE A 112 -7.26 9.27 -1.29
C ILE A 112 -5.76 9.58 -1.47
N LEU A 113 -5.03 9.81 -0.38
CA LEU A 113 -3.61 10.17 -0.42
C LEU A 113 -2.75 9.05 -1.01
N VAL A 114 -2.98 7.77 -0.63
CA VAL A 114 -2.21 6.65 -1.19
C VAL A 114 -2.56 6.39 -2.66
N LEU A 115 -3.81 6.63 -3.08
CA LEU A 115 -4.19 6.57 -4.48
C LEU A 115 -3.44 7.64 -5.30
N ALA A 116 -3.43 8.90 -4.82
CA ALA A 116 -2.72 10.00 -5.46
C ALA A 116 -1.22 9.68 -5.60
N ARG A 117 -0.60 9.24 -4.49
CA ARG A 117 0.82 8.85 -4.47
C ARG A 117 1.13 7.74 -5.47
N GLY A 118 0.34 6.66 -5.47
CA GLY A 118 0.55 5.52 -6.37
C GLY A 118 0.45 5.91 -7.85
N LEU A 119 -0.54 6.73 -8.22
CA LEU A 119 -0.69 7.21 -9.59
C LEU A 119 0.43 8.17 -10.00
N CYS A 120 0.81 9.13 -9.16
CA CYS A 120 1.94 10.03 -9.43
C CYS A 120 3.25 9.24 -9.59
N HIS A 121 3.53 8.28 -8.70
CA HIS A 121 4.70 7.39 -8.81
C HIS A 121 4.71 6.62 -10.14
N TRP A 122 3.57 6.04 -10.52
CA TRP A 122 3.45 5.33 -11.78
C TRP A 122 3.71 6.26 -12.98
N HIS A 123 3.15 7.48 -13.01
CA HIS A 123 3.41 8.47 -14.06
C HIS A 123 4.90 8.84 -14.15
N LYS A 124 5.58 8.97 -13.01
CA LYS A 124 7.00 9.31 -12.91
C LYS A 124 7.90 8.19 -13.49
N THR A 125 7.52 6.93 -13.29
CA THR A 125 8.35 5.75 -13.64
C THR A 125 8.01 5.13 -15.00
N HIS A 126 6.87 5.45 -15.61
CA HIS A 126 6.40 4.85 -16.88
C HIS A 126 6.36 5.87 -18.04
N LYS A 127 7.41 6.68 -18.16
CA LYS A 127 7.50 7.75 -19.18
C LYS A 127 7.67 7.22 -20.61
N PHE A 128 8.17 5.99 -20.77
CA PHE A 128 8.48 5.41 -22.07
C PHE A 128 7.65 4.15 -22.34
N CYS A 129 7.34 3.93 -23.62
CA CYS A 129 6.58 2.77 -24.08
C CYS A 129 7.42 1.49 -24.00
N GLY A 130 6.96 0.48 -23.27
CA GLY A 130 7.63 -0.82 -23.15
C GLY A 130 7.69 -1.63 -24.45
N ARG A 131 6.94 -1.22 -25.51
CA ARG A 131 6.95 -1.90 -26.82
C ARG A 131 7.96 -1.30 -27.81
N CYS A 132 8.09 0.02 -27.87
CA CYS A 132 8.87 0.68 -28.92
C CYS A 132 9.83 1.76 -28.38
N GLY A 133 9.89 1.98 -27.06
CA GLY A 133 10.77 2.95 -26.43
C GLY A 133 10.39 4.42 -26.61
N SER A 134 9.36 4.75 -27.39
CA SER A 134 8.91 6.14 -27.57
C SER A 134 8.24 6.66 -26.31
N GLU A 135 8.18 7.98 -26.15
CA GLU A 135 7.55 8.62 -25.00
C GLU A 135 6.06 8.24 -24.88
N ASN A 136 5.59 8.08 -23.67
CA ASN A 136 4.19 7.93 -23.31
C ASN A 136 3.63 9.26 -22.81
N VAL A 137 2.43 9.63 -23.27
CA VAL A 137 1.68 10.80 -22.80
C VAL A 137 0.50 10.37 -21.93
N PRO A 138 0.07 11.18 -20.94
CA PRO A 138 -1.13 10.90 -20.15
C PRO A 138 -2.38 10.73 -21.04
N ALA A 139 -3.24 9.82 -20.65
CA ALA A 139 -4.52 9.54 -21.31
C ALA A 139 -5.56 9.16 -20.25
N GLU A 140 -6.86 9.22 -20.61
CA GLU A 140 -7.98 8.86 -19.74
C GLU A 140 -7.90 9.53 -18.35
N ALA A 141 -7.67 10.85 -18.34
CA ALA A 141 -7.51 11.65 -17.12
C ALA A 141 -6.40 11.16 -16.17
N GLY A 142 -5.33 10.60 -16.73
CA GLY A 142 -4.19 10.07 -15.96
C GLY A 142 -4.32 8.60 -15.57
N HIS A 143 -5.42 7.90 -15.94
CA HIS A 143 -5.59 6.48 -15.66
C HIS A 143 -5.04 5.55 -16.75
N ALA A 144 -4.45 6.11 -17.79
CA ALA A 144 -3.69 5.42 -18.81
C ALA A 144 -2.54 6.31 -19.31
N ARG A 145 -1.56 5.74 -19.94
CA ARG A 145 -0.56 6.43 -20.75
C ARG A 145 -0.59 5.86 -22.16
N LYS A 146 -0.50 6.72 -23.16
CA LYS A 146 -0.54 6.34 -24.56
C LYS A 146 0.79 6.65 -25.22
N CYS A 147 1.32 5.67 -25.96
CA CYS A 147 2.53 5.87 -26.75
C CYS A 147 2.31 6.97 -27.80
N SER A 148 3.22 7.95 -27.85
CA SER A 148 3.21 9.06 -28.80
C SER A 148 3.49 8.63 -30.25
N ASN A 149 4.17 7.49 -30.44
CA ASN A 149 4.43 6.93 -31.79
C ASN A 149 3.13 6.50 -32.46
N GLN A 150 2.77 7.16 -33.56
CA GLN A 150 1.53 6.93 -34.29
C GLN A 150 1.39 5.51 -34.88
N GLN A 151 2.52 4.81 -35.10
CA GLN A 151 2.53 3.42 -35.59
C GLN A 151 2.35 2.41 -34.43
N CYS A 152 2.68 2.79 -33.20
CA CYS A 152 2.57 1.94 -32.02
C CYS A 152 1.26 2.17 -31.26
N ARG A 153 0.98 3.38 -30.80
CA ARG A 153 -0.22 3.82 -30.07
C ARG A 153 -0.60 2.92 -28.88
N HIS A 154 0.38 2.17 -28.32
CA HIS A 154 0.16 1.25 -27.21
C HIS A 154 -0.36 2.00 -25.99
N LEU A 155 -1.39 1.44 -25.32
CA LEU A 155 -1.88 1.92 -24.04
C LEU A 155 -1.21 1.12 -22.91
N THR A 156 -0.75 1.84 -21.88
CA THR A 156 -0.23 1.29 -20.64
C THR A 156 -1.11 1.74 -19.48
N PHE A 157 -1.41 0.84 -18.57
CA PHE A 157 -2.25 1.10 -17.39
C PHE A 157 -1.42 1.13 -16.11
N PRO A 158 -1.92 1.72 -15.02
CA PRO A 158 -1.22 1.73 -13.74
C PRO A 158 -0.80 0.34 -13.30
N ARG A 159 0.42 0.22 -12.81
CA ARG A 159 0.95 -1.02 -12.28
C ARG A 159 0.44 -1.26 -10.87
N THR A 160 0.02 -2.48 -10.60
CA THR A 160 -0.28 -2.99 -9.26
C THR A 160 0.33 -4.37 -9.15
N ASP A 161 1.26 -4.55 -8.19
CA ASP A 161 1.98 -5.80 -7.99
C ASP A 161 1.27 -6.60 -6.89
N PRO A 162 0.67 -7.77 -7.19
CA PRO A 162 0.06 -8.62 -6.18
C PRO A 162 1.13 -9.26 -5.31
N ALA A 163 0.95 -9.18 -3.98
CA ALA A 163 1.80 -9.84 -3.00
C ALA A 163 0.93 -10.53 -1.95
N VAL A 164 1.17 -11.81 -1.71
CA VAL A 164 0.53 -12.53 -0.61
C VAL A 164 1.23 -12.22 0.70
N ILE A 165 0.46 -12.18 1.78
CA ILE A 165 0.97 -12.02 3.14
C ILE A 165 0.16 -12.95 4.04
N MET A 166 0.83 -13.80 4.83
CA MET A 166 0.13 -14.89 5.48
C MET A 166 0.53 -15.07 6.94
N LEU A 167 -0.49 -15.21 7.79
CA LEU A 167 -0.31 -15.72 9.13
C LEU A 167 -0.41 -17.26 9.08
N VAL A 168 0.69 -17.92 9.37
CA VAL A 168 0.77 -19.39 9.45
C VAL A 168 0.60 -19.80 10.89
N HIS A 169 -0.28 -20.78 11.17
CA HIS A 169 -0.53 -21.25 12.54
C HIS A 169 -0.47 -22.78 12.65
N TYR A 170 -0.20 -23.27 13.86
CA TYR A 170 -0.12 -24.70 14.15
C TYR A 170 -0.55 -25.01 15.58
N PRO A 171 -1.38 -26.05 15.83
CA PRO A 171 -1.69 -26.55 17.17
C PRO A 171 -0.57 -27.44 17.68
N PHE A 172 0.12 -27.02 18.73
CA PHE A 172 1.23 -27.78 19.32
C PHE A 172 0.75 -28.88 20.28
N ALA A 173 1.59 -29.86 20.54
CA ALA A 173 1.27 -31.00 21.41
C ALA A 173 0.99 -30.63 22.86
N ASP A 174 1.42 -29.44 23.30
CA ASP A 174 1.15 -28.90 24.63
C ASP A 174 -0.28 -28.26 24.74
N GLY A 175 -1.08 -28.36 23.68
CA GLY A 175 -2.42 -27.79 23.62
C GLY A 175 -2.45 -26.29 23.27
N THR A 176 -1.30 -25.65 23.05
CA THR A 176 -1.26 -24.24 22.64
C THR A 176 -1.24 -24.13 21.11
N GLU A 177 -1.99 -23.19 20.56
CA GLU A 177 -1.85 -22.81 19.17
C GLU A 177 -0.85 -21.66 19.04
N ARG A 178 0.10 -21.77 18.11
CA ARG A 178 1.11 -20.72 17.85
C ARG A 178 1.09 -20.30 16.41
N CYS A 179 1.47 -19.05 16.14
CA CYS A 179 1.70 -18.56 14.80
C CYS A 179 3.19 -18.36 14.52
N LEU A 180 3.55 -18.52 13.25
CA LEU A 180 4.89 -18.30 12.73
C LEU A 180 5.04 -16.84 12.33
N LEU A 181 6.04 -16.16 12.87
CA LEU A 181 6.44 -14.82 12.45
C LEU A 181 7.93 -14.82 12.12
N GLY A 182 8.28 -14.02 11.11
CA GLY A 182 9.66 -13.82 10.68
C GLY A 182 10.10 -12.38 10.86
N ARG A 183 11.40 -12.14 10.72
CA ARG A 183 11.98 -10.79 10.67
C ARG A 183 13.10 -10.72 9.65
N GLN A 184 13.20 -9.56 9.00
CA GLN A 184 14.32 -9.24 8.11
C GLN A 184 15.43 -8.52 8.88
N ALA A 185 16.68 -8.74 8.48
CA ALA A 185 17.85 -8.10 9.09
C ALA A 185 17.82 -6.55 9.02
N SER A 186 17.17 -6.00 8.01
CA SER A 186 17.01 -4.55 7.80
C SER A 186 16.01 -3.89 8.74
N TRP A 187 15.15 -4.66 9.42
CA TRP A 187 14.16 -4.10 10.34
C TRP A 187 14.74 -3.73 11.69
N PRO A 188 14.10 -2.80 12.42
CA PRO A 188 14.48 -2.52 13.80
C PRO A 188 14.53 -3.80 14.63
N GLN A 189 15.47 -3.85 15.59
CA GLN A 189 15.63 -5.01 16.44
C GLN A 189 14.33 -5.36 17.18
N GLY A 190 14.03 -6.66 17.25
CA GLY A 190 12.87 -7.20 17.95
C GLY A 190 11.54 -7.08 17.21
N VAL A 191 11.50 -6.52 15.99
CA VAL A 191 10.27 -6.48 15.18
C VAL A 191 10.08 -7.80 14.45
N TYR A 192 8.91 -8.42 14.62
CA TYR A 192 8.46 -9.61 13.89
C TYR A 192 7.18 -9.31 13.13
N SER A 193 7.02 -9.94 11.95
CA SER A 193 5.89 -9.79 11.05
C SER A 193 5.46 -11.14 10.46
N THR A 194 4.30 -11.18 9.87
CA THR A 194 3.89 -12.30 9.01
C THR A 194 4.76 -12.37 7.77
N LEU A 195 4.95 -13.58 7.21
CA LEU A 195 5.67 -13.83 5.97
C LEU A 195 4.93 -13.22 4.79
N ALA A 196 5.64 -12.83 3.73
CA ALA A 196 5.02 -12.18 2.58
C ALA A 196 5.95 -12.21 1.35
N GLY A 197 5.38 -12.46 0.18
CA GLY A 197 6.11 -12.38 -1.06
C GLY A 197 5.24 -12.11 -2.28
N PHE A 198 5.87 -11.87 -3.43
CA PHE A 198 5.17 -11.55 -4.67
C PHE A 198 4.57 -12.79 -5.32
N VAL A 199 3.49 -12.58 -6.03
CA VAL A 199 2.85 -13.61 -6.86
C VAL A 199 3.54 -13.66 -8.22
N ASP A 200 4.03 -14.83 -8.60
CA ASP A 200 4.70 -15.04 -9.87
C ASP A 200 3.72 -15.21 -11.04
N PRO A 201 4.10 -14.84 -12.29
CA PRO A 201 3.26 -15.04 -13.45
C PRO A 201 2.86 -16.51 -13.66
N GLY A 202 1.55 -16.77 -13.69
CA GLY A 202 0.99 -18.10 -13.86
C GLY A 202 0.71 -18.85 -12.56
N GLU A 203 0.99 -18.25 -11.42
CA GLU A 203 0.75 -18.81 -10.10
C GLU A 203 -0.63 -18.41 -9.56
N THR A 204 -1.28 -19.28 -8.79
CA THR A 204 -2.46 -18.91 -8.02
C THR A 204 -2.04 -18.29 -6.67
N LEU A 205 -2.94 -17.53 -6.04
CA LEU A 205 -2.62 -16.90 -4.75
C LEU A 205 -2.31 -17.95 -3.67
N GLU A 206 -3.03 -19.07 -3.67
CA GLU A 206 -2.82 -20.17 -2.73
C GLU A 206 -1.48 -20.88 -2.97
N ALA A 207 -1.06 -20.99 -4.24
CA ALA A 207 0.24 -21.55 -4.60
C ALA A 207 1.37 -20.61 -4.14
N ALA A 208 1.22 -19.28 -4.35
CA ALA A 208 2.15 -18.27 -3.87
C ALA A 208 2.30 -18.33 -2.34
N VAL A 209 1.20 -18.43 -1.58
CA VAL A 209 1.24 -18.62 -0.12
C VAL A 209 2.07 -19.84 0.26
N ALA A 210 1.84 -20.98 -0.40
CA ALA A 210 2.55 -22.21 -0.07
C ALA A 210 4.04 -22.14 -0.44
N ARG A 211 4.38 -21.53 -1.56
CA ARG A 211 5.76 -21.35 -2.02
C ARG A 211 6.54 -20.41 -1.09
N GLU A 212 6.01 -19.22 -0.83
CA GLU A 212 6.70 -18.22 0.00
C GLU A 212 6.97 -18.74 1.44
N VAL A 213 6.01 -19.43 2.05
CA VAL A 213 6.23 -20.03 3.39
C VAL A 213 7.29 -21.13 3.35
N MET A 214 7.33 -21.91 2.24
CA MET A 214 8.34 -22.94 2.04
C MET A 214 9.73 -22.31 1.80
N GLU A 215 9.82 -21.27 0.99
CA GLU A 215 11.09 -20.58 0.66
C GLU A 215 11.65 -19.86 1.88
N GLU A 216 10.86 -19.00 2.54
CA GLU A 216 11.33 -18.21 3.68
C GLU A 216 11.57 -19.05 4.96
N ALA A 217 10.75 -20.06 5.25
CA ALA A 217 10.75 -20.75 6.53
C ALA A 217 10.87 -22.28 6.48
N GLY A 218 10.86 -22.90 5.29
CA GLY A 218 10.92 -24.36 5.13
C GLY A 218 9.67 -25.10 5.64
N VAL A 219 8.56 -24.39 5.84
CA VAL A 219 7.32 -24.93 6.40
C VAL A 219 6.29 -25.19 5.31
N ALA A 220 5.83 -26.42 5.17
CA ALA A 220 4.70 -26.73 4.30
C ALA A 220 3.38 -26.28 4.94
N VAL A 221 2.48 -25.70 4.15
CA VAL A 221 1.15 -25.26 4.62
C VAL A 221 0.03 -25.93 3.88
N GLU A 222 -1.17 -25.86 4.44
CA GLU A 222 -2.43 -26.32 3.85
C GLU A 222 -3.55 -25.32 4.14
N HIS A 223 -4.63 -25.41 3.36
CA HIS A 223 -5.85 -24.62 3.54
C HIS A 223 -5.62 -23.11 3.67
N PRO A 224 -4.90 -22.45 2.73
CA PRO A 224 -4.81 -21.00 2.71
C PRO A 224 -6.22 -20.39 2.58
N GLN A 225 -6.59 -19.52 3.54
CA GLN A 225 -7.87 -18.84 3.57
C GLN A 225 -7.65 -17.34 3.39
N TYR A 226 -8.27 -16.74 2.38
CA TYR A 226 -8.26 -15.29 2.19
C TYR A 226 -8.98 -14.58 3.33
N ILE A 227 -8.38 -13.54 3.87
CA ILE A 227 -8.91 -12.75 4.98
C ILE A 227 -9.25 -11.32 4.54
N ALA A 228 -8.31 -10.62 3.91
CA ALA A 228 -8.47 -9.22 3.52
C ALA A 228 -7.44 -8.84 2.45
N SER A 229 -7.63 -7.67 1.81
CA SER A 229 -6.60 -7.05 0.98
C SER A 229 -6.34 -5.61 1.41
N GLN A 230 -5.13 -5.13 1.16
CA GLN A 230 -4.73 -3.78 1.47
C GLN A 230 -3.94 -3.17 0.30
N PRO A 231 -4.40 -2.02 -0.26
CA PRO A 231 -3.55 -1.21 -1.14
C PRO A 231 -2.29 -0.77 -0.38
N TRP A 232 -1.13 -1.06 -0.96
CA TRP A 232 0.16 -0.72 -0.37
C TRP A 232 1.08 -0.10 -1.44
N PRO A 233 0.73 1.12 -1.94
CA PRO A 233 1.46 1.76 -3.03
C PRO A 233 2.80 2.37 -2.56
N PHE A 234 3.65 1.51 -2.00
CA PHE A 234 5.01 1.76 -1.54
C PHE A 234 5.98 0.72 -2.14
N PRO A 235 6.26 0.74 -3.50
CA PRO A 235 5.70 1.72 -4.45
C PRO A 235 4.35 1.33 -5.09
N SER A 236 4.00 0.04 -5.27
CA SER A 236 2.86 -0.36 -6.12
C SER A 236 2.17 -1.67 -5.72
N SER A 237 2.34 -2.16 -4.49
CA SER A 237 1.79 -3.46 -4.08
C SER A 237 0.30 -3.42 -3.76
N LEU A 238 -0.37 -4.54 -4.02
CA LEU A 238 -1.64 -4.92 -3.41
C LEU A 238 -1.36 -6.13 -2.52
N MET A 239 -1.46 -5.94 -1.21
CA MET A 239 -1.27 -7.02 -0.24
C MET A 239 -2.54 -7.85 -0.12
N LEU A 240 -2.40 -9.17 -0.21
CA LEU A 240 -3.48 -10.16 -0.17
C LEU A 240 -3.27 -11.05 1.06
N GLY A 241 -4.03 -10.80 2.11
CA GLY A 241 -3.88 -11.40 3.43
C GLY A 241 -4.54 -12.77 3.55
N TYR A 242 -3.78 -13.73 4.04
CA TYR A 242 -4.19 -15.11 4.24
C TYR A 242 -3.95 -15.59 5.67
N MET A 243 -4.71 -16.60 6.08
CA MET A 243 -4.35 -17.51 7.18
C MET A 243 -4.17 -18.90 6.61
N ALA A 244 -3.11 -19.62 7.04
CA ALA A 244 -2.82 -20.96 6.58
C ALA A 244 -2.37 -21.85 7.73
N ARG A 245 -2.72 -23.13 7.69
CA ARG A 245 -2.29 -24.11 8.69
C ARG A 245 -0.97 -24.75 8.26
N ALA A 246 0.02 -24.78 9.16
CA ALA A 246 1.25 -25.51 8.91
C ALA A 246 1.03 -27.02 9.03
N LYS A 247 1.86 -27.81 8.32
CA LYS A 247 1.90 -29.27 8.40
C LYS A 247 2.99 -29.78 9.35
N SER A 248 3.97 -28.92 9.68
CA SER A 248 5.08 -29.23 10.60
C SER A 248 5.48 -27.99 11.37
N THR A 249 6.30 -28.17 12.40
CA THR A 249 6.80 -27.09 13.26
C THR A 249 8.29 -26.81 13.07
N GLU A 250 9.00 -27.65 12.33
CA GLU A 250 10.42 -27.45 12.04
C GLU A 250 10.59 -26.27 11.10
N ILE A 251 11.52 -25.37 11.45
CA ILE A 251 11.79 -24.14 10.69
C ILE A 251 13.18 -24.25 10.05
N PHE A 252 13.25 -24.00 8.76
CA PHE A 252 14.50 -23.91 7.98
C PHE A 252 14.48 -22.60 7.22
N ILE A 253 15.09 -21.56 7.79
CA ILE A 253 15.09 -20.22 7.19
C ILE A 253 16.06 -20.11 6.01
N ASP A 254 15.66 -19.37 4.98
CA ASP A 254 16.59 -18.82 4.00
C ASP A 254 17.16 -17.51 4.57
N GLN A 255 18.47 -17.53 4.88
CA GLN A 255 19.15 -16.37 5.50
C GLN A 255 19.32 -15.18 4.56
N ASP A 256 19.15 -15.37 3.25
CA ASP A 256 19.19 -14.30 2.27
C ASP A 256 17.85 -13.49 2.27
N GLU A 257 16.75 -14.11 2.69
CA GLU A 257 15.42 -13.48 2.75
C GLU A 257 15.03 -13.02 4.14
N ILE A 258 15.12 -13.90 5.15
CA ILE A 258 14.80 -13.57 6.54
C ILE A 258 15.93 -13.96 7.49
N SER A 259 16.14 -13.15 8.52
CA SER A 259 17.20 -13.39 9.51
C SER A 259 16.78 -14.31 10.65
N GLU A 260 15.49 -14.42 10.92
CA GLU A 260 14.93 -15.25 11.98
C GLU A 260 13.45 -15.53 11.73
N ALA A 261 12.99 -16.73 12.10
CA ALA A 261 11.57 -17.09 12.20
C ALA A 261 11.32 -17.86 13.49
N ARG A 262 10.17 -17.59 14.15
CA ARG A 262 9.81 -18.22 15.42
C ARG A 262 8.30 -18.44 15.51
N TRP A 263 7.94 -19.46 16.29
CA TRP A 263 6.56 -19.71 16.72
C TRP A 263 6.24 -18.93 17.98
N PHE A 264 5.11 -18.22 17.99
CA PHE A 264 4.63 -17.42 19.11
C PHE A 264 3.19 -17.78 19.46
N SER A 265 2.91 -17.95 20.75
CA SER A 265 1.55 -18.10 21.27
C SER A 265 0.82 -16.76 21.30
N ARG A 266 -0.52 -16.80 21.41
CA ARG A 266 -1.34 -15.60 21.60
C ARG A 266 -0.95 -14.83 22.86
N GLU A 267 -0.58 -15.55 23.92
CA GLU A 267 -0.19 -14.94 25.19
C GLU A 267 1.12 -14.16 25.06
N GLU A 268 2.14 -14.74 24.40
CA GLU A 268 3.39 -14.04 24.12
C GLU A 268 3.15 -12.79 23.29
N LEU A 269 2.35 -12.86 22.20
CA LEU A 269 2.07 -11.72 21.33
C LEU A 269 1.33 -10.58 22.02
N ARG A 270 0.51 -10.88 23.05
CA ARG A 270 -0.13 -9.84 23.88
C ARG A 270 0.86 -9.03 24.71
N GLN A 271 2.07 -9.55 24.94
CA GLN A 271 3.16 -8.87 25.66
C GLN A 271 4.07 -8.04 24.73
N PHE A 272 3.92 -8.17 23.41
CA PHE A 272 4.74 -7.43 22.46
C PHE A 272 4.37 -5.95 22.45
N GLY A 273 5.40 -5.10 22.29
CA GLY A 273 5.24 -3.70 21.97
C GLY A 273 4.81 -3.47 20.53
N ASN A 274 4.81 -2.21 20.10
CA ASN A 274 4.49 -1.83 18.74
C ASN A 274 5.74 -1.39 17.98
N TRP A 275 5.67 -1.43 16.67
CA TRP A 275 6.68 -0.80 15.80
C TRP A 275 6.92 0.66 16.23
N GLY A 276 8.18 1.01 16.47
CA GLY A 276 8.57 2.36 16.91
C GLY A 276 8.63 2.57 18.43
N ASP A 277 8.14 1.63 19.24
CA ASP A 277 8.30 1.71 20.68
C ASP A 277 9.78 1.60 21.06
N GLU A 278 10.21 2.33 22.09
CA GLU A 278 11.57 2.21 22.65
C GLU A 278 11.72 0.95 23.48
N GLY A 279 12.97 0.49 23.66
CA GLY A 279 13.30 -0.68 24.51
C GLY A 279 13.58 -1.96 23.72
N GLU A 280 14.06 -2.99 24.46
CA GLU A 280 14.52 -4.27 23.89
C GLU A 280 13.43 -5.35 23.75
N HIS A 281 12.18 -5.05 24.16
CA HIS A 281 11.08 -6.01 24.04
C HIS A 281 10.74 -6.30 22.58
N LEU A 282 10.15 -7.46 22.35
CA LEU A 282 9.68 -7.85 21.01
C LEU A 282 8.49 -6.96 20.59
N LYS A 283 8.37 -6.72 19.29
CA LYS A 283 7.43 -5.74 18.72
C LYS A 283 6.64 -6.32 17.57
N LEU A 284 5.39 -5.96 17.53
CA LEU A 284 4.48 -6.25 16.41
C LEU A 284 4.68 -5.26 15.27
N PRO A 285 4.21 -5.60 14.05
CA PRO A 285 4.23 -4.71 12.91
C PRO A 285 3.44 -3.42 13.18
N ARG A 286 3.59 -2.47 12.29
CA ARG A 286 2.85 -1.19 12.29
C ARG A 286 1.34 -1.44 12.38
N LYS A 287 0.65 -0.61 13.17
CA LYS A 287 -0.81 -0.73 13.39
C LYS A 287 -1.66 -0.53 12.13
N ASP A 288 -1.14 0.16 11.14
CA ASP A 288 -1.79 0.42 9.86
C ASP A 288 -1.57 -0.69 8.81
N SER A 289 -0.76 -1.72 9.11
CA SER A 289 -0.41 -2.79 8.17
C SER A 289 -1.36 -3.99 8.24
N ILE A 290 -1.56 -4.66 7.10
CA ILE A 290 -2.32 -5.90 7.02
C ILE A 290 -1.66 -7.03 7.84
N SER A 291 -0.34 -7.06 7.99
CA SER A 291 0.34 -8.00 8.87
C SER A 291 -0.19 -7.88 10.31
N ARG A 292 -0.24 -6.65 10.84
CA ARG A 292 -0.81 -6.40 12.16
C ARG A 292 -2.27 -6.78 12.24
N TYR A 293 -3.06 -6.48 11.21
CA TYR A 293 -4.47 -6.86 11.14
C TYR A 293 -4.67 -8.38 11.20
N LEU A 294 -3.84 -9.18 10.50
CA LEU A 294 -3.88 -10.63 10.55
C LEU A 294 -3.54 -11.17 11.94
N ILE A 295 -2.50 -10.62 12.57
CA ILE A 295 -2.07 -11.01 13.92
C ILE A 295 -3.17 -10.68 14.94
N ASP A 296 -3.70 -9.46 14.93
CA ASP A 296 -4.75 -9.04 15.86
C ASP A 296 -6.04 -9.86 15.66
N THR A 297 -6.39 -10.18 14.41
CA THR A 297 -7.53 -11.04 14.08
C THR A 297 -7.34 -12.45 14.63
N TRP A 298 -6.13 -13.02 14.51
CA TRP A 298 -5.82 -14.35 15.03
C TRP A 298 -5.81 -14.35 16.58
N ILE A 299 -5.25 -13.32 17.22
CA ILE A 299 -5.25 -13.19 18.69
C ILE A 299 -6.70 -13.10 19.24
N ALA A 300 -7.60 -12.44 18.50
CA ALA A 300 -8.98 -12.25 18.93
C ALA A 300 -9.89 -13.49 18.75
N LYS A 301 -9.50 -14.45 17.89
CA LYS A 301 -10.22 -15.72 17.75
C LYS A 301 -10.06 -16.54 19.05
N ASN A 302 -11.17 -16.93 19.66
CA ASN A 302 -11.14 -17.84 20.82
C ASN A 302 -10.68 -19.23 20.35
N GLU A 303 -9.96 -19.93 21.22
CA GLU A 303 -9.43 -21.29 20.96
C GLU A 303 -10.52 -22.33 20.65
N ASP A 304 -11.78 -22.03 20.98
CA ASP A 304 -12.94 -22.91 20.81
C ASP A 304 -13.61 -22.81 19.40
N GLN A 305 -13.04 -22.06 18.45
CA GLN A 305 -13.60 -21.83 17.09
C GLN A 305 -12.68 -22.33 15.95
N VAL A 306 -11.80 -23.27 16.22
CA VAL A 306 -10.93 -23.92 15.21
C VAL A 306 -11.43 -25.32 14.87
#